data_c2d42304750d6315c75f61201c0c61bd
#
_entry.id   c2d42304750d6315c75f61201c0c61bd
#
_cell.length_a   1.000
_cell.length_b   1.000
_cell.length_c   1.000
_cell.angle_alpha   90.00
_cell.angle_beta   90.00
_cell.angle_gamma   90.00
#
_symmetry.space_group_name_H-M   'P 1'
#
loop_
_entity.id
_entity.type
_entity.pdbx_description
1 polymer ?
#
loop_
_entity_poly.entity_id
_entity_poly.type
_entity_poly.pdbx_seq_one_letter_code
_entity_poly.pdbx_strand_id
1 'polypeptide(L)'
;MNDILWLILLLFTKHFIVDFPLQVRYQWSNKGTYGHPGGILHAGLHGLGTYLCFVWYAPVAAIYFLLADMFVHYHIDWAKMNLNKRLGWGPNTHEQFWWLLGLDQYLHALTYIGFIALVTV
;
A
#
# COMPACT_ATOMS: atom_id res chain seq x y z
N MET A 1 -14.88 -17.97 -10.84
CA MET A 1 -13.47 -17.57 -10.65
C MET A 1 -13.04 -18.12 -9.31
N ASN A 2 -11.84 -18.65 -9.19
CA ASN A 2 -11.41 -19.19 -7.90
C ASN A 2 -11.09 -18.09 -6.89
N ASP A 3 -11.01 -18.43 -5.62
CA ASP A 3 -10.86 -17.46 -4.53
C ASP A 3 -9.54 -16.66 -4.63
N ILE A 4 -8.47 -17.30 -5.10
CA ILE A 4 -7.18 -16.62 -5.30
C ILE A 4 -7.31 -15.50 -6.32
N LEU A 5 -7.96 -15.77 -7.46
CA LEU A 5 -8.17 -14.73 -8.48
C LEU A 5 -9.08 -13.62 -7.98
N TRP A 6 -10.10 -13.94 -7.19
CA TRP A 6 -10.93 -12.93 -6.54
C TRP A 6 -10.14 -12.05 -5.60
N LEU A 7 -9.30 -12.65 -4.74
CA LEU A 7 -8.46 -11.90 -3.81
C LEU A 7 -7.48 -11.00 -4.54
N ILE A 8 -6.84 -11.51 -5.61
CA ILE A 8 -5.95 -10.69 -6.45
C ILE A 8 -6.72 -9.50 -7.04
N LEU A 9 -7.86 -9.75 -7.66
CA LEU A 9 -8.68 -8.69 -8.27
C LEU A 9 -9.08 -7.63 -7.24
N LEU A 10 -9.57 -8.05 -6.08
CA LEU A 10 -10.01 -7.15 -5.03
C LEU A 10 -8.84 -6.31 -4.48
N LEU A 11 -7.69 -6.92 -4.22
CA LEU A 11 -6.53 -6.24 -3.66
C LEU A 11 -5.94 -5.23 -4.65
N PHE A 12 -5.81 -5.58 -5.92
CA PHE A 12 -5.31 -4.64 -6.93
C PHE A 12 -6.31 -3.52 -7.21
N THR A 13 -7.61 -3.81 -7.21
CA THR A 13 -8.66 -2.79 -7.32
C THR A 13 -8.62 -1.84 -6.12
N LYS A 14 -8.55 -2.38 -4.90
CA LYS A 14 -8.39 -1.60 -3.67
C LYS A 14 -7.15 -0.71 -3.74
N HIS A 15 -6.03 -1.26 -4.15
CA HIS A 15 -4.78 -0.52 -4.25
C HIS A 15 -4.90 0.68 -5.19
N PHE A 16 -5.47 0.46 -6.38
CA PHE A 16 -5.73 1.54 -7.32
C PHE A 16 -6.62 2.63 -6.73
N ILE A 17 -7.73 2.25 -6.10
CA ILE A 17 -8.70 3.21 -5.55
C ILE A 17 -8.06 4.06 -4.44
N VAL A 18 -7.30 3.45 -3.53
CA VAL A 18 -6.71 4.15 -2.39
C VAL A 18 -5.49 4.98 -2.79
N ASP A 19 -4.67 4.50 -3.73
CA ASP A 19 -3.46 5.21 -4.16
C ASP A 19 -3.74 6.36 -5.14
N PHE A 20 -4.88 6.35 -5.82
CA PHE A 20 -5.19 7.37 -6.84
C PHE A 20 -6.44 8.17 -6.48
N PRO A 21 -7.68 7.70 -6.72
CA PRO A 21 -8.86 8.55 -6.47
C PRO A 21 -9.00 9.03 -5.03
N LEU A 22 -8.68 8.19 -4.04
CA LEU A 22 -8.82 8.51 -2.63
C LEU A 22 -7.57 9.14 -2.00
N GLN A 23 -6.46 9.19 -2.72
CA GLN A 23 -5.23 9.81 -2.23
C GLN A 23 -5.23 11.31 -2.49
N VAL A 24 -5.84 12.07 -1.60
CA VAL A 24 -5.89 13.54 -1.67
C VAL A 24 -4.56 14.17 -1.25
N ARG A 25 -4.38 15.46 -1.56
CA ARG A 25 -3.13 16.19 -1.29
C ARG A 25 -2.67 16.09 0.17
N TYR A 26 -3.59 16.16 1.11
CA TYR A 26 -3.29 16.02 2.54
C TYR A 26 -2.54 14.72 2.86
N GLN A 27 -2.85 13.64 2.16
CA GLN A 27 -2.20 12.35 2.33
C GLN A 27 -0.84 12.31 1.62
N TRP A 28 -0.81 12.49 0.30
CA TRP A 28 0.42 12.29 -0.47
C TRP A 28 1.50 13.32 -0.19
N SER A 29 1.15 14.54 0.24
CA SER A 29 2.16 15.54 0.60
C SER A 29 2.77 15.33 1.98
N ASN A 30 2.16 14.50 2.83
CA ASN A 30 2.57 14.32 4.23
C ASN A 30 3.00 12.88 4.58
N LYS A 31 2.88 11.93 3.69
CA LYS A 31 3.26 10.54 3.97
C LYS A 31 4.78 10.34 4.10
N GLY A 32 5.57 11.31 3.72
CA GLY A 32 7.01 11.36 3.97
C GLY A 32 7.40 11.92 5.34
N THR A 33 6.46 12.50 6.09
CA THR A 33 6.69 13.03 7.43
C THR A 33 6.23 12.00 8.46
N TYR A 34 7.18 11.41 9.19
CA TYR A 34 6.88 10.32 10.12
C TYR A 34 5.94 10.80 11.24
N GLY A 35 4.87 10.06 11.47
CA GLY A 35 3.85 10.37 12.48
C GLY A 35 2.79 11.38 12.03
N HIS A 36 2.88 11.94 10.82
CA HIS A 36 1.89 12.89 10.35
C HIS A 36 0.54 12.21 10.08
N PRO A 37 -0.59 12.80 10.53
CA PRO A 37 -1.92 12.19 10.34
C PRO A 37 -2.28 11.90 8.89
N GLY A 38 -1.80 12.70 7.92
CA GLY A 38 -2.06 12.47 6.50
C GLY A 38 -1.50 11.16 5.98
N GLY A 39 -0.28 10.80 6.40
CA GLY A 39 0.33 9.52 6.06
C GLY A 39 -0.32 8.36 6.79
N ILE A 40 -0.69 8.55 8.06
CA ILE A 40 -1.41 7.54 8.84
C ILE A 40 -2.80 7.28 8.23
N LEU A 41 -3.51 8.32 7.82
CA LEU A 41 -4.80 8.19 7.15
C LEU A 41 -4.68 7.37 5.86
N HIS A 42 -3.68 7.65 5.04
CA HIS A 42 -3.44 6.92 3.79
C HIS A 42 -3.18 5.45 4.05
N ALA A 43 -2.27 5.13 4.97
CA ALA A 43 -1.97 3.76 5.36
C ALA A 43 -3.19 3.06 6.00
N GLY A 44 -3.96 3.78 6.80
CA GLY A 44 -5.20 3.30 7.42
C GLY A 44 -6.27 2.93 6.38
N LEU A 45 -6.41 3.72 5.33
CA LEU A 45 -7.32 3.41 4.22
C LEU A 45 -6.88 2.15 3.47
N HIS A 46 -5.57 1.95 3.28
CA HIS A 46 -5.04 0.71 2.71
C HIS A 46 -5.34 -0.49 3.61
N GLY A 47 -5.10 -0.38 4.91
CA GLY A 47 -5.39 -1.43 5.86
C GLY A 47 -6.87 -1.80 5.90
N LEU A 48 -7.76 -0.79 5.96
CA LEU A 48 -9.19 -1.01 5.93
C LEU A 48 -9.63 -1.68 4.62
N GLY A 49 -9.10 -1.24 3.49
CA GLY A 49 -9.38 -1.86 2.20
C GLY A 49 -8.94 -3.32 2.14
N THR A 50 -7.79 -3.65 2.68
CA THR A 50 -7.30 -5.03 2.77
C THR A 50 -8.20 -5.87 3.68
N TYR A 51 -8.65 -5.33 4.82
CA TYR A 51 -9.65 -5.99 5.66
C TYR A 51 -10.91 -6.35 4.86
N LEU A 52 -11.46 -5.41 4.12
CA LEU A 52 -12.65 -5.63 3.30
C LEU A 52 -12.43 -6.69 2.20
N CYS A 53 -11.22 -6.80 1.67
CA CYS A 53 -10.88 -7.83 0.68
C CYS A 53 -10.89 -9.24 1.28
N PHE A 54 -10.51 -9.42 2.54
CA PHE A 54 -10.33 -10.74 3.17
C PHE A 54 -11.43 -11.15 4.12
N VAL A 55 -12.27 -10.23 4.61
CA VAL A 55 -13.22 -10.52 5.70
C VAL A 55 -14.22 -11.63 5.35
N TRP A 56 -14.59 -11.75 4.09
CA TRP A 56 -15.51 -12.79 3.60
C TRP A 56 -14.84 -14.16 3.44
N TYR A 57 -13.51 -14.17 3.27
CA TYR A 57 -12.73 -15.39 3.02
C TYR A 57 -12.06 -15.92 4.29
N ALA A 58 -11.41 -15.05 5.04
CA ALA A 58 -10.65 -15.37 6.25
C ALA A 58 -10.82 -14.26 7.30
N PRO A 59 -11.99 -14.19 7.99
CA PRO A 59 -12.35 -13.03 8.83
C PRO A 59 -11.36 -12.76 9.96
N VAL A 60 -10.77 -13.78 10.58
CA VAL A 60 -9.79 -13.59 11.65
C VAL A 60 -8.48 -13.05 11.06
N ALA A 61 -8.00 -13.63 9.97
CA ALA A 61 -6.79 -13.17 9.29
C ALA A 61 -6.96 -11.73 8.77
N ALA A 62 -8.16 -11.35 8.33
CA ALA A 62 -8.44 -10.01 7.81
C ALA A 62 -8.11 -8.91 8.84
N ILE A 63 -8.34 -9.17 10.13
CA ILE A 63 -8.01 -8.21 11.21
C ILE A 63 -6.48 -8.03 11.29
N TYR A 64 -5.72 -9.12 11.25
CA TYR A 64 -4.26 -9.06 11.26
C TYR A 64 -3.71 -8.39 10.00
N PHE A 65 -4.30 -8.67 8.84
CA PHE A 65 -3.88 -8.07 7.58
C PHE A 65 -4.18 -6.58 7.51
N LEU A 66 -5.26 -6.10 8.14
CA LEU A 66 -5.49 -4.67 8.29
C LEU A 66 -4.30 -4.00 8.98
N LEU A 67 -3.89 -4.53 10.13
CA LEU A 67 -2.80 -3.96 10.91
C LEU A 67 -1.45 -4.11 10.19
N ALA A 68 -1.20 -5.27 9.59
CA ALA A 68 0.04 -5.54 8.88
C ALA A 68 0.18 -4.68 7.62
N ASP A 69 -0.87 -4.53 6.83
CA ASP A 69 -0.84 -3.69 5.63
C ASP A 69 -0.68 -2.22 6.00
N MET A 70 -1.40 -1.75 7.02
CA MET A 70 -1.25 -0.39 7.51
C MET A 70 0.20 -0.11 7.90
N PHE A 71 0.84 -1.01 8.65
CA PHE A 71 2.24 -0.86 9.08
C PHE A 71 3.21 -0.90 7.89
N VAL A 72 3.11 -1.91 7.06
CA VAL A 72 4.03 -2.12 5.92
C VAL A 72 3.86 -1.02 4.89
N HIS A 73 2.64 -0.70 4.51
CA HIS A 73 2.34 0.35 3.52
C HIS A 73 2.88 1.70 3.98
N TYR A 74 2.61 2.05 5.24
CA TYR A 74 3.08 3.30 5.83
C TYR A 74 4.60 3.46 5.70
N HIS A 75 5.36 2.42 6.07
CA HIS A 75 6.82 2.48 6.07
C HIS A 75 7.43 2.43 4.66
N ILE A 76 6.84 1.68 3.74
CA ILE A 76 7.29 1.68 2.33
C ILE A 76 7.13 3.08 1.73
N ASP A 77 5.98 3.70 1.89
CA ASP A 77 5.72 5.05 1.38
C ASP A 77 6.63 6.08 2.02
N TRP A 78 6.78 6.01 3.33
CA TRP A 78 7.68 6.92 4.06
C TRP A 78 9.12 6.79 3.58
N ALA A 79 9.63 5.58 3.45
CA ALA A 79 10.99 5.33 2.98
C ALA A 79 11.20 5.86 1.56
N LYS A 80 10.26 5.59 0.64
CA LYS A 80 10.30 6.10 -0.73
C LYS A 80 10.35 7.62 -0.79
N MET A 81 9.46 8.28 -0.07
CA MET A 81 9.38 9.74 -0.07
C MET A 81 10.66 10.38 0.47
N ASN A 82 11.21 9.82 1.54
CA ASN A 82 12.43 10.33 2.16
C ASN A 82 13.67 10.04 1.32
N LEU A 83 13.74 8.88 0.67
CA LEU A 83 14.86 8.54 -0.20
C LEU A 83 14.89 9.47 -1.43
N ASN A 84 13.76 9.70 -2.08
CA ASN A 84 13.66 10.67 -3.18
C ASN A 84 14.10 12.07 -2.75
N LYS A 85 13.64 12.52 -1.58
CA LYS A 85 14.00 13.83 -1.04
C LYS A 85 15.49 13.92 -0.73
N ARG A 86 16.04 12.90 -0.07
CA ARG A 86 17.46 12.88 0.33
C ARG A 86 18.40 12.85 -0.86
N LEU A 87 18.05 12.12 -1.92
CA LEU A 87 18.86 11.99 -3.12
C LEU A 87 18.54 13.06 -4.19
N GLY A 88 17.52 13.90 -3.95
CA GLY A 88 17.13 14.94 -4.88
C GLY A 88 16.51 14.41 -6.17
N TRP A 89 15.96 13.20 -6.16
CA TRP A 89 15.33 12.60 -7.33
C TRP A 89 13.93 13.17 -7.56
N GLY A 90 13.71 13.72 -8.75
CA GLY A 90 12.42 14.28 -9.15
C GLY A 90 11.88 13.62 -10.42
N PRO A 91 10.56 13.71 -10.66
CA PRO A 91 9.90 13.02 -11.78
C PRO A 91 10.33 13.54 -13.15
N ASN A 92 10.77 14.80 -13.25
CA ASN A 92 11.16 15.42 -14.49
C ASN A 92 12.69 15.52 -14.69
N THR A 93 13.49 15.06 -13.71
CA THR A 93 14.93 15.25 -13.70
C THR A 93 15.73 13.94 -13.59
N HIS A 94 15.14 12.89 -13.01
CA HIS A 94 15.85 11.65 -12.71
C HIS A 94 15.01 10.42 -13.05
N GLU A 95 15.59 9.48 -13.80
CA GLU A 95 14.96 8.19 -14.07
C GLU A 95 14.77 7.36 -12.79
N GLN A 96 15.66 7.52 -11.82
CA GLN A 96 15.62 6.82 -10.53
C GLN A 96 14.35 7.13 -9.73
N PHE A 97 13.74 8.28 -9.91
CA PHE A 97 12.42 8.58 -9.33
C PHE A 97 11.38 7.53 -9.76
N TRP A 98 11.38 7.18 -11.04
CA TRP A 98 10.43 6.21 -11.61
C TRP A 98 10.77 4.77 -11.23
N TRP A 99 12.07 4.44 -11.11
CA TRP A 99 12.50 3.13 -10.61
C TRP A 99 12.04 2.92 -9.17
N LEU A 100 12.17 3.94 -8.34
CA LEU A 100 11.77 3.88 -6.95
C LEU A 100 10.24 3.81 -6.80
N LEU A 101 9.49 4.49 -7.67
CA LEU A 101 8.04 4.34 -7.73
C LEU A 101 7.66 2.91 -8.12
N GLY A 102 8.34 2.35 -9.13
CA GLY A 102 8.11 0.95 -9.53
C GLY A 102 8.42 -0.05 -8.42
N LEU A 103 9.52 0.15 -7.69
CA LEU A 103 9.88 -0.68 -6.54
C LEU A 103 8.84 -0.58 -5.44
N ASP A 104 8.35 0.62 -5.13
CA ASP A 104 7.28 0.87 -4.18
C ASP A 104 6.03 0.04 -4.53
N GLN A 105 5.57 0.12 -5.78
CA GLN A 105 4.41 -0.65 -6.25
C GLN A 105 4.66 -2.17 -6.20
N TYR A 106 5.86 -2.60 -6.55
CA TYR A 106 6.26 -4.01 -6.50
C TYR A 106 6.24 -4.56 -5.07
N LEU A 107 6.76 -3.80 -4.09
CA LEU A 107 6.75 -4.21 -2.69
C LEU A 107 5.32 -4.32 -2.12
N HIS A 108 4.41 -3.43 -2.51
CA HIS A 108 3.01 -3.55 -2.15
C HIS A 108 2.36 -4.79 -2.76
N ALA A 109 2.65 -5.09 -4.04
CA ALA A 109 2.16 -6.30 -4.70
C ALA A 109 2.66 -7.58 -3.99
N LEU A 110 3.95 -7.61 -3.61
CA LEU A 110 4.51 -8.74 -2.86
C LEU A 110 3.84 -8.92 -1.49
N THR A 111 3.50 -7.82 -0.81
CA THR A 111 2.76 -7.86 0.46
C THR A 111 1.40 -8.54 0.27
N TYR A 112 0.67 -8.19 -0.78
CA TYR A 112 -0.63 -8.80 -1.08
C TYR A 112 -0.53 -10.28 -1.43
N ILE A 113 0.47 -10.66 -2.22
CA ILE A 113 0.74 -12.06 -2.53
C ILE A 113 1.06 -12.84 -1.25
N GLY A 114 1.84 -12.24 -0.34
CA GLY A 114 2.13 -12.82 0.96
C GLY A 114 0.86 -13.06 1.80
N PHE A 115 -0.05 -12.10 1.85
CA PHE A 115 -1.34 -12.25 2.55
C PHE A 115 -2.17 -13.39 1.95
N ILE A 116 -2.26 -13.47 0.63
CA ILE A 116 -2.98 -14.54 -0.06
C ILE A 116 -2.35 -15.89 0.28
N ALA A 117 -1.03 -16.00 0.21
CA ALA A 117 -0.32 -17.24 0.52
C ALA A 117 -0.59 -17.72 1.95
N LEU A 118 -0.64 -16.80 2.92
CA LEU A 118 -0.89 -17.17 4.33
C LEU A 118 -2.27 -17.77 4.58
N VAL A 119 -3.25 -17.52 3.74
CA VAL A 119 -4.62 -18.04 3.92
C VAL A 119 -5.02 -19.10 2.91
N THR A 120 -4.18 -19.37 1.89
CA THR A 120 -4.50 -20.31 0.81
C THR A 120 -3.56 -21.51 0.74
N VAL A 121 -2.45 -21.47 1.47
CA VAL A 121 -1.44 -22.55 1.48
C VAL A 121 -1.50 -23.37 2.74
#